data_c3fc632ad3fbaa636fab1ae3bbe4d406
#
_entry.id   c3fc632ad3fbaa636fab1ae3bbe4d406
#
_cell.length_a   1.000
_cell.length_b   1.000
_cell.length_c   1.000
_cell.angle_alpha   90.00
_cell.angle_beta   90.00
_cell.angle_gamma   90.00
#
_symmetry.space_group_name_H-M   'P 1'
#
loop_
_entity.id
_entity.type
_entity.pdbx_description
1 polymer ?
#
loop_
_entity_poly.entity_id
_entity_poly.type
_entity_poly.pdbx_seq_one_letter_code
_entity_poly.pdbx_strand_id
1 'polypeptide(L)'
;MKKIMMVVGFAAICLLPMHGWGHGFGSSSLCDAEWTPVQIGIWPFVVFSAATDIYGVNLNGFIAYQTDDVYGLSAAPFDVCYDNYGVSVAFASYMGLHAGLLISLLSKVECNYGVQVGVVNSAGGGGLQIGVYNHAEADWSGVQIGLVNCIENGGTLPLVNWRF
;
A
#
# COMPACT_ATOMS: atom_id res chain seq x y z
N MET A 1 8.99 -25.30 -6.50
CA MET A 1 9.31 -24.44 -7.63
C MET A 1 8.07 -23.91 -8.37
N LYS A 2 6.97 -23.56 -7.68
CA LYS A 2 5.76 -22.97 -8.29
C LYS A 2 5.29 -21.68 -7.58
N LYS A 3 6.10 -21.10 -6.69
CA LYS A 3 5.81 -19.82 -6.01
C LYS A 3 6.16 -18.57 -6.85
N ILE A 4 6.69 -18.75 -8.04
CA ILE A 4 7.35 -17.67 -8.79
C ILE A 4 6.42 -16.97 -9.80
N MET A 5 5.35 -17.59 -10.25
CA MET A 5 4.60 -17.04 -11.39
C MET A 5 3.49 -16.05 -11.05
N MET A 6 3.03 -15.99 -9.82
CA MET A 6 2.00 -14.99 -9.42
C MET A 6 2.62 -13.66 -8.94
N VAL A 7 3.88 -13.71 -8.55
CA VAL A 7 4.67 -12.54 -8.15
C VAL A 7 5.16 -11.74 -9.37
N VAL A 8 5.33 -12.39 -10.53
CA VAL A 8 5.95 -11.79 -11.72
C VAL A 8 5.08 -10.69 -12.37
N GLY A 9 3.77 -10.76 -12.28
CA GLY A 9 2.88 -9.70 -12.80
C GLY A 9 2.91 -8.44 -11.91
N PHE A 10 3.07 -8.60 -10.62
CA PHE A 10 3.20 -7.49 -9.65
C PHE A 10 4.64 -6.97 -9.59
N ALA A 11 5.61 -7.84 -9.76
CA ALA A 11 7.02 -7.52 -9.76
C ALA A 11 7.44 -6.57 -10.90
N ALA A 12 6.73 -6.54 -12.00
CA ALA A 12 7.05 -5.60 -13.10
C ALA A 12 6.73 -4.14 -12.73
N ILE A 13 5.82 -3.91 -11.76
CA ILE A 13 5.52 -2.56 -11.25
C ILE A 13 6.31 -2.29 -9.95
N CYS A 14 6.60 -3.31 -9.15
CA CYS A 14 7.29 -3.20 -7.85
C CYS A 14 8.79 -3.52 -7.91
N LEU A 15 9.34 -4.03 -9.02
CA LEU A 15 10.77 -4.33 -9.18
C LEU A 15 11.59 -3.20 -9.81
N LEU A 16 11.02 -2.01 -9.89
CA LEU A 16 11.87 -0.85 -10.05
C LEU A 16 12.52 -0.61 -8.68
N PRO A 17 13.86 -0.68 -8.59
CA PRO A 17 14.53 -0.56 -7.31
C PRO A 17 14.27 0.82 -6.71
N MET A 18 13.50 0.88 -5.61
CA MET A 18 13.22 2.13 -4.90
C MET A 18 14.49 2.82 -4.36
N HIS A 19 15.65 2.16 -4.39
CA HIS A 19 16.95 2.67 -3.93
C HIS A 19 17.64 3.67 -4.88
N GLY A 20 17.01 4.10 -5.96
CA GLY A 20 17.60 5.01 -6.92
C GLY A 20 16.66 6.09 -7.46
N TRP A 21 15.45 6.19 -6.97
CA TRP A 21 14.41 7.04 -7.57
C TRP A 21 14.23 8.41 -6.90
N GLY A 22 15.17 8.79 -6.06
CA GLY A 22 15.17 10.10 -5.41
C GLY A 22 15.12 11.31 -6.35
N HIS A 23 15.32 11.14 -7.68
CA HIS A 23 15.33 12.26 -8.63
C HIS A 23 14.94 11.88 -10.08
N GLY A 24 14.18 10.83 -10.34
CA GLY A 24 14.08 10.28 -11.69
C GLY A 24 12.70 10.17 -12.35
N PHE A 25 11.59 10.18 -11.61
CA PHE A 25 10.26 10.34 -12.20
C PHE A 25 9.75 11.74 -11.90
N GLY A 26 10.02 12.66 -12.82
CA GLY A 26 9.54 14.01 -12.73
C GLY A 26 8.02 14.07 -12.78
N SER A 27 7.35 14.00 -11.62
CA SER A 27 6.05 14.61 -11.50
C SER A 27 6.25 16.11 -11.60
N SER A 28 5.64 16.76 -12.57
CA SER A 28 5.64 18.22 -12.61
C SER A 28 4.66 18.70 -11.56
N SER A 29 5.17 19.14 -10.41
CA SER A 29 4.39 19.81 -9.38
C SER A 29 4.17 21.27 -9.78
N LEU A 30 3.00 21.81 -9.49
CA LEU A 30 2.71 23.24 -9.67
C LEU A 30 3.19 24.07 -8.47
N CYS A 31 3.29 23.45 -7.30
CA CYS A 31 3.68 24.09 -6.05
C CYS A 31 4.56 23.15 -5.22
N ASP A 32 5.53 23.72 -4.51
CA ASP A 32 6.30 23.06 -3.48
C ASP A 32 5.83 23.55 -2.11
N ALA A 33 5.44 22.64 -1.24
CA ALA A 33 4.99 22.92 0.11
C ALA A 33 5.46 21.81 1.04
N GLU A 34 5.71 22.12 2.32
CA GLU A 34 6.02 21.09 3.32
C GLU A 34 4.80 20.23 3.63
N TRP A 35 3.62 20.83 3.61
CA TRP A 35 2.35 20.13 3.83
C TRP A 35 1.19 20.75 3.05
N THR A 36 0.14 19.94 2.82
CA THR A 36 -1.11 20.38 2.18
C THR A 36 -2.32 19.66 2.77
N PRO A 37 -3.49 20.32 2.86
CA PRO A 37 -4.72 19.64 3.22
C PRO A 37 -5.33 18.83 2.08
N VAL A 38 -4.97 19.14 0.82
CA VAL A 38 -5.54 18.47 -0.36
C VAL A 38 -4.49 18.33 -1.45
N GLN A 39 -4.32 17.11 -1.92
CA GLN A 39 -3.56 16.80 -3.13
C GLN A 39 -4.51 16.28 -4.21
N ILE A 40 -4.39 16.84 -5.40
CA ILE A 40 -5.13 16.40 -6.57
C ILE A 40 -4.16 16.25 -7.74
N GLY A 41 -4.29 15.19 -8.52
CA GLY A 41 -3.42 15.00 -9.66
C GLY A 41 -3.96 14.02 -10.69
N ILE A 42 -3.42 14.13 -11.89
CA ILE A 42 -3.49 13.10 -12.93
C ILE A 42 -2.06 12.89 -13.37
N TRP A 43 -1.48 11.77 -12.97
CA TRP A 43 -0.08 11.48 -13.27
C TRP A 43 0.25 11.70 -14.76
N PRO A 44 1.38 12.35 -15.11
CA PRO A 44 2.46 12.82 -14.24
C PRO A 44 2.27 14.21 -13.58
N PHE A 45 1.11 14.80 -13.72
CA PHE A 45 0.82 16.15 -13.22
C PHE A 45 0.14 16.06 -11.85
N VAL A 46 0.75 16.66 -10.85
CA VAL A 46 0.21 16.81 -9.50
C VAL A 46 0.27 18.27 -9.07
N VAL A 47 -0.63 18.68 -8.18
CA VAL A 47 -0.64 20.07 -7.70
C VAL A 47 0.56 20.34 -6.81
N PHE A 48 0.85 19.44 -5.87
CA PHE A 48 1.98 19.55 -4.96
C PHE A 48 3.03 18.47 -5.24
N SER A 49 4.26 18.70 -4.78
CA SER A 49 5.35 17.73 -4.88
C SER A 49 5.00 16.39 -4.23
N ALA A 50 5.60 15.31 -4.72
CA ALA A 50 5.49 13.99 -4.07
C ALA A 50 6.09 13.96 -2.65
N ALA A 51 7.01 14.89 -2.35
CA ALA A 51 7.63 15.09 -1.04
C ALA A 51 6.86 16.12 -0.19
N THR A 52 5.53 16.08 -0.21
CA THR A 52 4.66 16.96 0.56
C THR A 52 3.77 16.12 1.47
N ASP A 53 3.79 16.40 2.77
CA ASP A 53 2.86 15.76 3.72
C ASP A 53 1.41 16.13 3.40
N ILE A 54 0.52 15.16 3.39
CA ILE A 54 -0.90 15.39 3.11
C ILE A 54 -1.71 15.19 4.38
N TYR A 55 -2.26 16.29 4.91
CA TYR A 55 -3.17 16.27 6.06
C TYR A 55 -4.62 16.46 5.61
N GLY A 56 -5.20 15.42 5.00
CA GLY A 56 -6.59 15.48 4.55
C GLY A 56 -6.90 14.57 3.38
N VAL A 57 -6.93 15.08 2.15
CA VAL A 57 -7.43 14.32 1.00
C VAL A 57 -6.40 14.27 -0.14
N ASN A 58 -6.06 13.07 -0.56
CA ASN A 58 -5.19 12.77 -1.70
C ASN A 58 -6.01 12.06 -2.80
N LEU A 59 -6.32 12.77 -3.86
CA LEU A 59 -7.10 12.25 -4.99
C LEU A 59 -6.27 12.27 -6.26
N ASN A 60 -5.98 11.11 -6.81
CA ASN A 60 -5.22 11.00 -8.05
C ASN A 60 -5.94 10.13 -9.08
N GLY A 61 -6.05 10.62 -10.31
CA GLY A 61 -6.79 9.96 -11.37
C GLY A 61 -6.12 8.70 -11.92
N PHE A 62 -4.82 8.48 -11.66
CA PHE A 62 -4.14 7.27 -12.13
C PHE A 62 -3.17 6.72 -11.08
N ILE A 63 -2.13 7.47 -10.70
CA ILE A 63 -1.16 7.07 -9.67
C ILE A 63 -1.12 8.15 -8.60
N ALA A 64 -1.33 7.76 -7.34
CA ALA A 64 -0.90 8.51 -6.19
C ALA A 64 0.50 8.02 -5.84
N TYR A 65 1.50 8.87 -6.00
CA TYR A 65 2.88 8.59 -5.61
C TYR A 65 3.32 9.64 -4.60
N GLN A 66 3.55 9.21 -3.37
CA GLN A 66 3.97 10.06 -2.27
C GLN A 66 5.22 9.45 -1.62
N THR A 67 6.23 10.26 -1.44
CA THR A 67 7.45 9.89 -0.72
C THR A 67 7.39 10.26 0.75
N ASP A 68 6.42 11.07 1.15
CA ASP A 68 6.16 11.48 2.51
C ASP A 68 4.80 10.98 3.01
N ASP A 69 4.32 11.47 4.13
CA ASP A 69 3.22 10.90 4.86
C ASP A 69 1.84 11.38 4.38
N VAL A 70 0.87 10.48 4.43
CA VAL A 70 -0.53 10.78 4.15
C VAL A 70 -1.37 10.56 5.41
N TYR A 71 -1.93 11.63 5.95
CA TYR A 71 -2.84 11.63 7.09
C TYR A 71 -4.26 11.94 6.63
N GLY A 72 -5.08 10.92 6.38
CA GLY A 72 -6.46 11.13 5.97
C GLY A 72 -6.97 10.15 4.92
N LEU A 73 -7.53 10.67 3.83
CA LEU A 73 -8.09 9.87 2.75
C LEU A 73 -7.18 9.88 1.51
N SER A 74 -6.73 8.72 1.06
CA SER A 74 -6.10 8.54 -0.24
C SER A 74 -7.02 7.77 -1.18
N ALA A 75 -7.16 8.23 -2.42
CA ALA A 75 -7.89 7.51 -3.44
C ALA A 75 -7.22 7.65 -4.81
N ALA A 76 -6.79 6.51 -5.34
CA ALA A 76 -6.19 6.41 -6.67
C ALA A 76 -6.30 4.98 -7.20
N PRO A 77 -6.31 4.74 -8.52
CA PRO A 77 -6.17 3.40 -9.08
C PRO A 77 -4.90 2.69 -8.61
N PHE A 78 -3.77 3.40 -8.59
CA PHE A 78 -2.50 2.91 -8.04
C PHE A 78 -2.04 3.85 -6.93
N ASP A 79 -1.93 3.33 -5.71
CA ASP A 79 -1.54 4.10 -4.53
C ASP A 79 -0.19 3.60 -4.02
N VAL A 80 0.81 4.47 -4.09
CA VAL A 80 2.16 4.22 -3.62
C VAL A 80 2.55 5.33 -2.66
N CYS A 81 2.69 5.02 -1.38
CA CYS A 81 3.11 6.00 -0.39
C CYS A 81 4.09 5.38 0.62
N TYR A 82 4.85 6.24 1.28
CA TYR A 82 5.77 5.81 2.32
C TYR A 82 4.96 5.40 3.56
N ASP A 83 4.28 6.34 4.19
CA ASP A 83 3.42 6.07 5.33
C ASP A 83 2.00 6.57 5.09
N ASN A 84 0.99 5.77 5.46
CA ASN A 84 -0.42 6.14 5.36
C ASN A 84 -1.12 5.95 6.69
N TYR A 85 -1.64 7.04 7.23
CA TYR A 85 -2.41 7.10 8.48
C TYR A 85 -3.84 7.52 8.19
N GLY A 86 -4.69 6.54 7.84
CA GLY A 86 -6.07 6.87 7.53
C GLY A 86 -6.77 5.83 6.65
N VAL A 87 -7.46 6.30 5.62
CA VAL A 87 -8.20 5.44 4.69
C VAL A 87 -7.59 5.53 3.30
N SER A 88 -7.22 4.40 2.72
CA SER A 88 -6.79 4.33 1.34
C SER A 88 -7.71 3.42 0.53
N VAL A 89 -8.06 3.88 -0.68
CA VAL A 89 -8.87 3.12 -1.64
C VAL A 89 -8.15 3.07 -2.99
N ALA A 90 -7.81 1.86 -3.44
CA ALA A 90 -7.07 1.67 -4.67
C ALA A 90 -7.44 0.37 -5.41
N PHE A 91 -7.05 0.21 -6.67
CA PHE A 91 -6.98 -1.13 -7.27
C PHE A 91 -5.72 -1.87 -6.81
N ALA A 92 -4.58 -1.18 -6.80
CA ALA A 92 -3.34 -1.71 -6.29
C ALA A 92 -2.64 -0.69 -5.40
N SER A 93 -2.11 -1.17 -4.26
CA SER A 93 -1.42 -0.33 -3.29
C SER A 93 -0.10 -0.95 -2.86
N TYR A 94 0.89 -0.09 -2.69
CA TYR A 94 2.16 -0.41 -2.07
C TYR A 94 2.51 0.65 -1.03
N MET A 95 2.71 0.26 0.21
CA MET A 95 2.96 1.18 1.32
C MET A 95 4.09 0.66 2.20
N GLY A 96 4.90 1.56 2.75
CA GLY A 96 5.88 1.24 3.78
C GLY A 96 5.17 0.93 5.10
N LEU A 97 4.49 1.92 5.67
CA LEU A 97 3.66 1.73 6.86
C LEU A 97 2.19 2.09 6.56
N HIS A 98 1.29 1.28 7.08
CA HIS A 98 -0.14 1.59 7.04
C HIS A 98 -0.78 1.43 8.43
N ALA A 99 -1.46 2.50 8.88
CA ALA A 99 -2.25 2.48 10.09
C ALA A 99 -3.63 3.08 9.80
N GLY A 100 -4.64 2.21 9.65
CA GLY A 100 -6.00 2.62 9.31
C GLY A 100 -6.76 1.57 8.50
N LEU A 101 -7.48 2.00 7.46
CA LEU A 101 -8.25 1.12 6.60
C LEU A 101 -7.75 1.20 5.16
N LEU A 102 -7.23 0.10 4.65
CA LEU A 102 -6.83 -0.06 3.25
C LEU A 102 -7.83 -0.96 2.52
N ILE A 103 -8.44 -0.42 1.49
CA ILE A 103 -9.35 -1.14 0.60
C ILE A 103 -8.71 -1.20 -0.79
N SER A 104 -8.29 -2.38 -1.22
CA SER A 104 -7.68 -2.54 -2.55
C SER A 104 -7.87 -3.96 -3.09
N LEU A 105 -7.83 -4.13 -4.40
CA LEU A 105 -7.85 -5.48 -4.95
C LEU A 105 -6.53 -6.21 -4.64
N LEU A 106 -5.40 -5.49 -4.77
CA LEU A 106 -4.07 -6.02 -4.55
C LEU A 106 -3.32 -5.07 -3.61
N SER A 107 -2.86 -5.55 -2.47
CA SER A 107 -2.11 -4.73 -1.53
C SER A 107 -0.83 -5.40 -1.06
N LYS A 108 0.22 -4.60 -0.97
CA LYS A 108 1.44 -4.93 -0.25
C LYS A 108 1.78 -3.81 0.72
N VAL A 109 1.94 -4.14 1.99
CA VAL A 109 2.34 -3.22 3.05
C VAL A 109 3.51 -3.83 3.80
N GLU A 110 4.60 -3.10 3.97
CA GLU A 110 5.77 -3.62 4.70
C GLU A 110 5.48 -3.72 6.20
N CYS A 111 4.86 -2.67 6.79
CA CYS A 111 4.45 -2.65 8.19
C CYS A 111 2.98 -2.26 8.31
N ASN A 112 2.08 -3.23 8.49
CA ASN A 112 0.65 -2.95 8.67
C ASN A 112 0.27 -2.98 10.15
N TYR A 113 -0.40 -1.92 10.61
CA TYR A 113 -1.00 -1.81 11.95
C TYR A 113 -2.51 -1.54 11.88
N GLY A 114 -3.09 -1.73 10.72
CA GLY A 114 -4.48 -1.44 10.44
C GLY A 114 -5.26 -2.64 9.90
N VAL A 115 -6.25 -2.32 9.09
CA VAL A 115 -7.13 -3.28 8.41
C VAL A 115 -6.88 -3.23 6.91
N GLN A 116 -6.55 -4.36 6.32
CA GLN A 116 -6.49 -4.55 4.86
C GLN A 116 -7.69 -5.34 4.39
N VAL A 117 -8.41 -4.80 3.41
CA VAL A 117 -9.56 -5.46 2.77
C VAL A 117 -9.29 -5.53 1.27
N GLY A 118 -9.27 -6.74 0.72
CA GLY A 118 -8.97 -6.89 -0.70
C GLY A 118 -9.13 -8.30 -1.24
N VAL A 119 -8.64 -8.53 -2.44
CA VAL A 119 -8.59 -9.89 -3.01
C VAL A 119 -7.29 -10.56 -2.61
N VAL A 120 -6.17 -9.87 -2.78
CA VAL A 120 -4.84 -10.34 -2.41
C VAL A 120 -4.20 -9.32 -1.47
N ASN A 121 -3.94 -9.72 -0.25
CA ASN A 121 -3.29 -8.90 0.77
C ASN A 121 -1.95 -9.52 1.15
N SER A 122 -0.92 -8.69 1.25
CA SER A 122 0.40 -9.07 1.76
C SER A 122 0.87 -8.03 2.78
N ALA A 123 1.33 -8.47 3.96
CA ALA A 123 1.82 -7.56 4.97
C ALA A 123 2.88 -8.17 5.88
N GLY A 124 3.78 -7.29 6.36
CA GLY A 124 4.56 -7.46 7.59
C GLY A 124 3.89 -6.71 8.76
N GLY A 125 4.53 -6.71 9.93
CA GLY A 125 4.06 -6.00 11.13
C GLY A 125 2.88 -6.68 11.82
N GLY A 126 1.62 -6.25 11.55
CA GLY A 126 0.46 -6.82 12.23
C GLY A 126 -0.89 -6.40 11.64
N GLY A 127 -1.95 -6.52 12.44
CA GLY A 127 -3.28 -6.04 12.09
C GLY A 127 -4.26 -7.11 11.58
N LEU A 128 -5.25 -6.68 10.80
CA LEU A 128 -6.30 -7.53 10.26
C LEU A 128 -6.24 -7.55 8.73
N GLN A 129 -6.20 -8.75 8.15
CA GLN A 129 -6.32 -8.94 6.70
C GLN A 129 -7.64 -9.67 6.39
N ILE A 130 -8.43 -9.11 5.48
CA ILE A 130 -9.69 -9.70 5.00
C ILE A 130 -9.61 -9.81 3.48
N GLY A 131 -9.61 -11.03 2.94
CA GLY A 131 -9.46 -11.21 1.50
C GLY A 131 -9.64 -12.63 1.01
N VAL A 132 -9.42 -12.84 -0.27
CA VAL A 132 -9.42 -14.20 -0.82
C VAL A 132 -8.10 -14.90 -0.50
N TYR A 133 -7.00 -14.22 -0.73
CA TYR A 133 -5.66 -14.67 -0.39
C TYR A 133 -4.98 -13.65 0.52
N ASN A 134 -4.60 -14.07 1.70
CA ASN A 134 -3.86 -13.26 2.66
C ASN A 134 -2.49 -13.89 2.89
N HIS A 135 -1.45 -13.09 2.81
CA HIS A 135 -0.08 -13.47 3.08
C HIS A 135 0.51 -12.55 4.15
N ALA A 136 1.15 -13.14 5.14
CA ALA A 136 1.85 -12.42 6.19
C ALA A 136 3.29 -12.89 6.31
N GLU A 137 4.19 -11.95 6.56
CA GLU A 137 5.61 -12.20 6.78
C GLU A 137 5.84 -12.88 8.16
N ALA A 138 7.04 -13.36 8.39
CA ALA A 138 7.36 -14.19 9.55
C ALA A 138 7.22 -13.47 10.91
N ASP A 139 7.36 -12.16 10.93
CA ASP A 139 7.25 -11.29 12.11
C ASP A 139 5.85 -10.71 12.32
N TRP A 140 4.92 -11.00 11.40
CA TRP A 140 3.55 -10.48 11.46
C TRP A 140 2.77 -11.03 12.65
N SER A 141 1.95 -10.17 13.27
CA SER A 141 1.07 -10.49 14.40
C SER A 141 -0.34 -9.94 14.14
N GLY A 142 -1.35 -10.81 14.15
CA GLY A 142 -2.72 -10.39 13.91
C GLY A 142 -3.66 -11.52 13.47
N VAL A 143 -4.70 -11.15 12.70
CA VAL A 143 -5.73 -12.08 12.22
C VAL A 143 -5.90 -11.96 10.71
N GLN A 144 -5.97 -13.10 10.04
CA GLN A 144 -6.31 -13.22 8.62
C GLN A 144 -7.65 -13.92 8.46
N ILE A 145 -8.53 -13.36 7.63
CA ILE A 145 -9.85 -13.92 7.29
C ILE A 145 -9.94 -14.02 5.77
N GLY A 146 -10.05 -15.24 5.23
CA GLY A 146 -10.08 -15.43 3.78
C GLY A 146 -10.10 -16.89 3.36
N LEU A 147 -10.15 -17.14 2.06
CA LEU A 147 -10.16 -18.53 1.58
C LEU A 147 -8.80 -19.21 1.80
N VAL A 148 -7.72 -18.46 1.63
CA VAL A 148 -6.35 -18.95 1.87
C VAL A 148 -5.60 -17.92 2.69
N ASN A 149 -5.17 -18.29 3.88
CA ASN A 149 -4.44 -17.44 4.80
C ASN A 149 -3.08 -18.09 5.09
N CYS A 150 -2.01 -17.42 4.70
CA CYS A 150 -0.65 -17.90 4.80
C CYS A 150 0.18 -16.97 5.70
N ILE A 151 0.79 -17.54 6.73
CA ILE A 151 1.77 -16.85 7.58
C ILE A 151 3.11 -17.54 7.39
N GLU A 152 4.14 -16.80 7.01
CA GLU A 152 5.49 -17.36 6.90
C GLU A 152 5.93 -17.94 8.25
N ASN A 153 6.49 -19.15 8.22
CA ASN A 153 6.86 -19.92 9.42
C ASN A 153 5.70 -20.24 10.38
N GLY A 154 4.43 -19.90 10.04
CA GLY A 154 3.23 -20.19 10.84
C GLY A 154 2.28 -21.19 10.19
N GLY A 155 2.40 -21.37 8.88
CA GLY A 155 1.57 -22.29 8.11
C GLY A 155 0.43 -21.61 7.33
N THR A 156 -0.33 -22.43 6.61
CA THR A 156 -1.45 -21.98 5.77
C THR A 156 -2.73 -22.62 6.25
N LEU A 157 -3.73 -21.80 6.60
CA LEU A 157 -5.04 -22.23 7.03
C LEU A 157 -6.16 -21.62 6.16
N PRO A 158 -7.23 -22.35 5.87
CA PRO A 158 -8.42 -21.79 5.25
C PRO A 158 -9.28 -21.06 6.28
N LEU A 159 -10.08 -20.12 5.81
CA LEU A 159 -11.07 -19.31 6.52
C LEU A 159 -10.49 -18.35 7.53
N VAL A 160 -9.79 -18.82 8.55
CA VAL A 160 -9.18 -17.95 9.57
C VAL A 160 -7.78 -18.48 9.94
N ASN A 161 -6.84 -17.57 10.03
CA ASN A 161 -5.49 -17.80 10.53
C ASN A 161 -5.10 -16.66 11.49
N TRP A 162 -4.28 -16.92 12.50
CA TRP A 162 -3.84 -15.90 13.45
C TRP A 162 -2.47 -16.21 14.02
N ARG A 163 -1.82 -15.16 14.49
CA ARG A 163 -0.55 -15.22 15.21
C ARG A 163 -0.46 -14.05 16.19
N PHE A 164 0.01 -14.31 17.42
CA PHE A 164 0.25 -13.30 18.46
C PHE A 164 1.61 -13.52 19.12
#